data_7ca1ce3cbfaf0b96dc67d60ea3eccb55
#
_entry.id   7ca1ce3cbfaf0b96dc67d60ea3eccb55
#
_cell.length_a   1.000
_cell.length_b   1.000
_cell.length_c   1.000
_cell.angle_alpha   90.00
_cell.angle_beta   90.00
_cell.angle_gamma   90.00
#
_symmetry.space_group_name_H-M   'P 1'
#
loop_
_entity.id
_entity.type
_entity.pdbx_description
1 polymer ?
#
loop_
_entity_poly.entity_id
_entity_poly.type
_entity_poly.pdbx_seq_one_letter_code
_entity_poly.pdbx_strand_id
1 'polypeptide(L)'
;MLFTVFTPTFNRAALLPRLYERLCRQTFRDFEWVIVDDGSTDNTAAVVDSFRDKECKFPIRYFNKENGGKHTAINYGVQKASGELFLILDSDDELPMDSLNKIAEAWQSVASLPAKGKQIGGICGYMAHRDGTVIGHPTINGVADSIELRYIYGVTGDMCEVFRTMVLREFPFPEIQGEKFCPEVLVWNRIATKYTLKIFPEIIYLRDYLQGGLTDNITLVRMRSPAASMMTYSEMTRLAGIPFRARLRAAINYWRFRLCRRPSTPRVPIGHRWMCAFLPGLLLHLNDVRTLS
;
A
#
# COMPACT_ATOMS: atom_id res chain seq x y z
N MET A 1 12.08 -5.16 -19.11
CA MET A 1 10.70 -5.27 -18.61
C MET A 1 10.39 -4.02 -17.80
N LEU A 2 9.33 -3.32 -18.17
CA LEU A 2 8.99 -2.07 -17.52
C LEU A 2 8.23 -2.31 -16.19
N PHE A 3 7.23 -3.21 -16.18
CA PHE A 3 6.41 -3.42 -14.98
C PHE A 3 6.56 -4.81 -14.37
N THR A 4 6.56 -4.84 -13.05
CA THR A 4 6.04 -5.96 -12.27
C THR A 4 4.67 -5.57 -11.75
N VAL A 5 3.60 -6.19 -12.25
CA VAL A 5 2.28 -6.17 -11.62
C VAL A 5 2.32 -7.22 -10.53
N PHE A 6 2.12 -6.79 -9.29
CA PHE A 6 2.26 -7.63 -8.10
C PHE A 6 0.91 -7.83 -7.42
N THR A 7 0.55 -9.07 -7.15
CA THR A 7 -0.68 -9.41 -6.41
C THR A 7 -0.37 -10.21 -5.15
N PRO A 8 -0.58 -9.65 -3.97
CA PRO A 8 -0.63 -10.43 -2.74
C PRO A 8 -1.96 -11.18 -2.68
N THR A 9 -1.94 -12.46 -2.32
CA THR A 9 -3.16 -13.26 -2.20
C THR A 9 -3.16 -14.13 -0.95
N PHE A 10 -4.34 -14.33 -0.36
CA PHE A 10 -4.57 -15.25 0.76
C PHE A 10 -6.01 -15.72 0.74
N ASN A 11 -6.25 -17.02 0.45
CA ASN A 11 -7.60 -17.59 0.32
C ASN A 11 -8.51 -16.82 -0.64
N ARG A 12 -8.03 -16.54 -1.85
CA ARG A 12 -8.70 -15.74 -2.89
C ARG A 12 -8.79 -16.44 -4.24
N ALA A 13 -8.79 -17.79 -4.26
CA ALA A 13 -8.86 -18.59 -5.49
C ALA A 13 -9.98 -18.13 -6.44
N ALA A 14 -11.15 -17.79 -5.92
CA ALA A 14 -12.30 -17.38 -6.72
C ALA A 14 -12.14 -16.01 -7.44
N LEU A 15 -11.22 -15.16 -6.99
CA LEU A 15 -11.03 -13.81 -7.55
C LEU A 15 -9.95 -13.76 -8.64
N LEU A 16 -8.94 -14.61 -8.55
CA LEU A 16 -7.79 -14.60 -9.45
C LEU A 16 -8.13 -14.80 -10.95
N PRO A 17 -9.13 -15.63 -11.34
CA PRO A 17 -9.51 -15.77 -12.74
C PRO A 17 -9.94 -14.45 -13.39
N ARG A 18 -10.74 -13.65 -12.68
CA ARG A 18 -11.17 -12.33 -13.14
C ARG A 18 -9.98 -11.38 -13.31
N LEU A 19 -9.07 -11.37 -12.34
CA LEU A 19 -7.86 -10.55 -12.39
C LEU A 19 -6.97 -10.94 -13.58
N TYR A 20 -6.78 -12.25 -13.80
CA TYR A 20 -6.08 -12.77 -14.97
C TYR A 20 -6.68 -12.25 -16.29
N GLU A 21 -8.00 -12.35 -16.47
CA GLU A 21 -8.69 -11.86 -17.67
C GLU A 21 -8.48 -10.36 -17.88
N ARG A 22 -8.48 -9.56 -16.80
CA ARG A 22 -8.22 -8.11 -16.88
C ARG A 22 -6.79 -7.81 -17.30
N LEU A 23 -5.82 -8.54 -16.79
CA LEU A 23 -4.42 -8.42 -17.22
C LEU A 23 -4.22 -8.85 -18.67
N CYS A 24 -4.91 -9.88 -19.14
CA CYS A 24 -4.88 -10.29 -20.55
C CYS A 24 -5.41 -9.20 -21.50
N ARG A 25 -6.27 -8.30 -21.03
CA ARG A 25 -6.84 -7.19 -21.81
C ARG A 25 -5.98 -5.93 -21.82
N GLN A 26 -4.89 -5.87 -21.02
CA GLN A 26 -4.01 -4.71 -21.04
C GLN A 26 -3.44 -4.48 -22.45
N THR A 27 -3.43 -3.22 -22.88
CA THR A 27 -2.87 -2.83 -24.19
C THR A 27 -1.34 -2.81 -24.21
N PHE A 28 -0.73 -2.51 -23.07
CA PHE A 28 0.73 -2.57 -22.86
C PHE A 28 1.17 -3.99 -22.51
N ARG A 29 2.31 -4.47 -23.07
CA ARG A 29 2.72 -5.89 -22.98
C ARG A 29 4.05 -6.14 -22.26
N ASP A 30 4.85 -5.13 -22.02
CA ASP A 30 6.16 -5.29 -21.35
C ASP A 30 6.02 -5.33 -19.82
N PHE A 31 5.31 -6.35 -19.32
CA PHE A 31 5.10 -6.59 -17.89
C PHE A 31 5.14 -8.07 -17.53
N GLU A 32 5.45 -8.38 -16.29
CA GLU A 32 5.22 -9.68 -15.63
C GLU A 32 4.12 -9.57 -14.59
N TRP A 33 3.47 -10.67 -14.28
CA TRP A 33 2.57 -10.80 -13.14
C TRP A 33 3.20 -11.66 -12.08
N VAL A 34 3.56 -11.05 -10.94
CA VAL A 34 4.11 -11.74 -9.75
C VAL A 34 3.00 -11.90 -8.73
N ILE A 35 2.67 -13.13 -8.40
CA ILE A 35 1.68 -13.50 -7.39
C ILE A 35 2.41 -14.06 -6.19
N VAL A 36 2.22 -13.46 -5.03
CA VAL A 36 2.71 -14.03 -3.76
C VAL A 36 1.53 -14.45 -2.91
N ASP A 37 1.44 -15.75 -2.73
CA ASP A 37 0.46 -16.41 -1.87
C ASP A 37 0.97 -16.44 -0.43
N ASP A 38 0.29 -15.73 0.44
CA ASP A 38 0.61 -15.61 1.85
C ASP A 38 0.06 -16.79 2.68
N GLY A 39 0.24 -18.03 2.18
CA GLY A 39 -0.09 -19.26 2.86
C GLY A 39 -1.56 -19.67 2.75
N SER A 40 -2.16 -19.57 1.56
CA SER A 40 -3.53 -20.01 1.31
C SER A 40 -3.72 -21.49 1.60
N THR A 41 -4.92 -21.82 2.06
CA THR A 41 -5.40 -23.19 2.33
C THR A 41 -6.51 -23.62 1.37
N ASP A 42 -6.95 -22.73 0.49
CA ASP A 42 -7.90 -23.00 -0.57
C ASP A 42 -7.20 -23.43 -1.88
N ASN A 43 -7.93 -23.49 -2.99
CA ASN A 43 -7.40 -23.92 -4.28
C ASN A 43 -6.58 -22.84 -5.03
N THR A 44 -6.05 -21.81 -4.34
CA THR A 44 -5.31 -20.70 -4.97
C THR A 44 -4.18 -21.18 -5.88
N ALA A 45 -3.34 -22.11 -5.41
CA ALA A 45 -2.22 -22.62 -6.19
C ALA A 45 -2.69 -23.31 -7.50
N ALA A 46 -3.69 -24.18 -7.42
CA ALA A 46 -4.23 -24.89 -8.59
C ALA A 46 -4.88 -23.94 -9.60
N VAL A 47 -5.54 -22.88 -9.12
CA VAL A 47 -6.10 -21.82 -9.98
C VAL A 47 -4.99 -21.09 -10.75
N VAL A 48 -3.90 -20.71 -10.08
CA VAL A 48 -2.78 -20.04 -10.74
C VAL A 48 -2.09 -20.96 -11.74
N ASP A 49 -1.90 -22.24 -11.42
CA ASP A 49 -1.32 -23.22 -12.35
C ASP A 49 -2.16 -23.36 -13.61
N SER A 50 -3.49 -23.30 -13.51
CA SER A 50 -4.38 -23.35 -14.68
C SER A 50 -4.19 -22.17 -15.66
N PHE A 51 -3.57 -21.06 -15.24
CA PHE A 51 -3.27 -19.95 -16.14
C PHE A 51 -2.08 -20.22 -17.04
N ARG A 52 -1.16 -21.11 -16.65
CA ARG A 52 0.03 -21.48 -17.45
C ARG A 52 -0.34 -22.25 -18.71
N ASP A 53 -1.45 -23.00 -18.69
CA ASP A 53 -1.94 -23.77 -19.83
C ASP A 53 -2.68 -22.90 -20.86
N LYS A 54 -2.95 -21.64 -20.51
CA LYS A 54 -3.58 -20.67 -21.41
C LYS A 54 -2.49 -19.89 -22.16
N GLU A 55 -2.78 -19.48 -23.41
CA GLU A 55 -1.90 -18.61 -24.17
C GLU A 55 -1.69 -17.26 -23.48
N CYS A 56 -0.82 -17.26 -22.49
CA CYS A 56 -0.44 -16.07 -21.74
C CYS A 56 0.53 -15.21 -22.57
N LYS A 57 0.21 -13.95 -22.72
CA LYS A 57 1.04 -12.98 -23.46
C LYS A 57 2.07 -12.27 -22.55
N PHE A 58 2.18 -12.68 -21.29
CA PHE A 58 3.11 -12.14 -20.29
C PHE A 58 3.54 -13.24 -19.32
N PRO A 59 4.75 -13.15 -18.71
CA PRO A 59 5.20 -14.09 -17.69
C PRO A 59 4.35 -14.04 -16.43
N ILE A 60 3.94 -15.21 -15.93
CA ILE A 60 3.28 -15.37 -14.63
C ILE A 60 4.23 -16.11 -13.69
N ARG A 61 4.49 -15.51 -12.54
CA ARG A 61 5.36 -16.08 -11.51
C ARG A 61 4.63 -16.17 -10.18
N TYR A 62 4.47 -17.40 -9.71
CA TYR A 62 3.79 -17.70 -8.45
C TYR A 62 4.78 -18.14 -7.40
N PHE A 63 4.62 -17.58 -6.21
CA PHE A 63 5.40 -17.92 -5.03
C PHE A 63 4.47 -18.12 -3.84
N ASN A 64 4.68 -19.18 -3.08
CA ASN A 64 3.98 -19.42 -1.82
C ASN A 64 4.93 -19.16 -0.65
N LYS A 65 4.42 -18.60 0.44
CA LYS A 65 5.15 -18.38 1.70
C LYS A 65 4.24 -18.62 2.90
N GLU A 66 4.83 -18.80 4.08
CA GLU A 66 4.10 -18.82 5.33
C GLU A 66 3.34 -17.53 5.57
N ASN A 67 2.12 -17.61 6.11
CA ASN A 67 1.24 -16.45 6.31
C ASN A 67 1.81 -15.45 7.32
N GLY A 68 2.24 -14.31 6.81
CA GLY A 68 2.80 -13.18 7.56
C GLY A 68 2.07 -11.86 7.36
N GLY A 69 1.05 -11.82 6.51
CA GLY A 69 0.27 -10.63 6.15
C GLY A 69 0.77 -9.93 4.87
N LYS A 70 -0.12 -9.11 4.28
CA LYS A 70 0.09 -8.42 2.98
C LYS A 70 1.47 -7.75 2.87
N HIS A 71 1.92 -7.08 3.90
CA HIS A 71 3.19 -6.35 3.91
C HIS A 71 4.42 -7.28 3.73
N THR A 72 4.39 -8.50 4.29
CA THR A 72 5.47 -9.47 4.11
C THR A 72 5.44 -10.07 2.69
N ALA A 73 4.23 -10.25 2.13
CA ALA A 73 4.07 -10.65 0.74
C ALA A 73 4.60 -9.57 -0.22
N ILE A 74 4.37 -8.28 0.08
CA ILE A 74 4.94 -7.16 -0.71
C ILE A 74 6.47 -7.21 -0.66
N ASN A 75 7.09 -7.31 0.53
CA ASN A 75 8.55 -7.42 0.65
C ASN A 75 9.10 -8.57 -0.19
N TYR A 76 8.46 -9.75 -0.10
CA TYR A 76 8.88 -10.92 -0.86
C TYR A 76 8.74 -10.69 -2.37
N GLY A 77 7.59 -10.14 -2.82
CA GLY A 77 7.33 -9.81 -4.22
C GLY A 77 8.34 -8.81 -4.79
N VAL A 78 8.68 -7.77 -4.03
CA VAL A 78 9.69 -6.76 -4.40
C VAL A 78 11.07 -7.38 -4.63
N GLN A 79 11.46 -8.41 -3.84
CA GLN A 79 12.73 -9.13 -4.06
C GLN A 79 12.68 -10.00 -5.32
N LYS A 80 11.51 -10.48 -5.72
CA LYS A 80 11.31 -11.32 -6.91
C LYS A 80 11.05 -10.50 -8.19
N ALA A 81 10.71 -9.24 -8.07
CA ALA A 81 10.35 -8.35 -9.18
C ALA A 81 11.51 -8.15 -10.16
N SER A 82 11.22 -8.23 -11.47
CA SER A 82 12.15 -7.95 -12.56
C SER A 82 11.85 -6.62 -13.27
N GLY A 83 10.64 -6.07 -13.08
CA GLY A 83 10.23 -4.78 -13.66
C GLY A 83 10.92 -3.59 -13.00
N GLU A 84 11.14 -2.54 -13.77
CA GLU A 84 11.63 -1.25 -13.26
C GLU A 84 10.62 -0.62 -12.29
N LEU A 85 9.33 -0.69 -12.63
CA LEU A 85 8.20 -0.19 -11.88
C LEU A 85 7.43 -1.34 -11.24
N PHE A 86 7.02 -1.13 -9.99
CA PHE A 86 6.27 -2.10 -9.18
C PHE A 86 4.88 -1.54 -8.89
N LEU A 87 3.85 -2.19 -9.42
CA LEU A 87 2.45 -1.86 -9.22
C LEU A 87 1.80 -2.92 -8.33
N ILE A 88 1.32 -2.52 -7.16
CA ILE A 88 0.54 -3.39 -6.29
C ILE A 88 -0.90 -3.41 -6.80
N LEU A 89 -1.38 -4.61 -7.14
CA LEU A 89 -2.75 -4.86 -7.59
C LEU A 89 -3.37 -5.93 -6.69
N ASP A 90 -4.28 -5.51 -5.84
CA ASP A 90 -4.97 -6.41 -4.92
C ASP A 90 -5.86 -7.41 -5.69
N SER A 91 -6.05 -8.61 -5.16
CA SER A 91 -6.73 -9.71 -5.85
C SER A 91 -8.21 -9.46 -6.15
N ASP A 92 -8.84 -8.51 -5.48
CA ASP A 92 -10.25 -8.08 -5.63
C ASP A 92 -10.43 -6.81 -6.45
N ASP A 93 -9.33 -6.19 -6.90
CA ASP A 93 -9.32 -4.94 -7.67
C ASP A 93 -9.06 -5.18 -9.18
N GLU A 94 -9.05 -4.11 -9.98
CA GLU A 94 -8.91 -4.18 -11.44
C GLU A 94 -8.07 -3.03 -11.98
N LEU A 95 -7.50 -3.24 -13.17
CA LEU A 95 -6.90 -2.18 -13.98
C LEU A 95 -7.78 -1.90 -15.20
N PRO A 96 -8.13 -0.64 -15.53
CA PRO A 96 -8.58 -0.26 -16.86
C PRO A 96 -7.65 -0.82 -17.96
N MET A 97 -8.18 -1.10 -19.15
CA MET A 97 -7.41 -1.77 -20.22
C MET A 97 -6.16 -1.02 -20.68
N ASP A 98 -6.14 0.29 -20.50
CA ASP A 98 -5.07 1.20 -20.92
C ASP A 98 -4.17 1.66 -19.75
N SER A 99 -4.40 1.14 -18.54
CA SER A 99 -3.68 1.60 -17.34
C SER A 99 -2.17 1.50 -17.46
N LEU A 100 -1.65 0.33 -17.85
CA LEU A 100 -0.20 0.15 -17.98
C LEU A 100 0.40 1.06 -19.07
N ASN A 101 -0.36 1.34 -20.15
CA ASN A 101 0.08 2.27 -21.19
C ASN A 101 0.15 3.71 -20.64
N LYS A 102 -0.91 4.19 -19.96
CA LYS A 102 -0.95 5.50 -19.32
C LYS A 102 0.18 5.69 -18.32
N ILE A 103 0.45 4.65 -17.51
CA ILE A 103 1.56 4.65 -16.56
C ILE A 103 2.92 4.73 -17.28
N ALA A 104 3.11 3.98 -18.38
CA ALA A 104 4.33 4.01 -19.16
C ALA A 104 4.60 5.38 -19.78
N GLU A 105 3.58 6.01 -20.38
CA GLU A 105 3.65 7.37 -20.93
C GLU A 105 3.99 8.41 -19.85
N ALA A 106 3.29 8.33 -18.70
CA ALA A 106 3.57 9.21 -17.56
C ALA A 106 5.01 9.02 -17.05
N TRP A 107 5.51 7.78 -17.01
CA TRP A 107 6.88 7.48 -16.59
C TRP A 107 7.92 8.02 -17.58
N GLN A 108 7.71 7.85 -18.88
CA GLN A 108 8.60 8.42 -19.90
C GLN A 108 8.72 9.94 -19.78
N SER A 109 7.63 10.63 -19.42
CA SER A 109 7.65 12.09 -19.23
C SER A 109 8.51 12.54 -18.04
N VAL A 110 8.84 11.65 -17.10
CA VAL A 110 9.68 11.97 -15.93
C VAL A 110 11.08 12.41 -16.36
N ALA A 111 11.63 11.84 -17.44
CA ALA A 111 12.96 12.21 -17.94
C ALA A 111 13.09 13.69 -18.37
N SER A 112 11.98 14.33 -18.74
CA SER A 112 11.92 15.74 -19.13
C SER A 112 11.70 16.72 -17.95
N LEU A 113 11.45 16.19 -16.75
CA LEU A 113 11.18 17.03 -15.58
C LEU A 113 12.50 17.62 -15.04
N PRO A 114 12.50 18.90 -14.62
CA PRO A 114 13.68 19.49 -14.03
C PRO A 114 14.05 18.80 -12.72
N ALA A 115 15.32 18.47 -12.55
CA ALA A 115 15.86 17.92 -11.32
C ALA A 115 15.81 19.00 -10.21
N LYS A 116 14.73 19.03 -9.44
CA LYS A 116 14.55 19.94 -8.30
C LYS A 116 14.32 19.13 -7.02
N GLY A 117 15.22 19.24 -6.08
CA GLY A 117 15.07 18.64 -4.76
C GLY A 117 15.22 17.11 -4.75
N LYS A 118 14.22 16.39 -4.25
CA LYS A 118 14.22 14.93 -4.13
C LYS A 118 14.12 14.26 -5.51
N GLN A 119 14.70 13.05 -5.61
CA GLN A 119 14.56 12.22 -6.81
C GLN A 119 13.12 11.73 -6.98
N ILE A 120 12.70 11.53 -8.25
CA ILE A 120 11.40 10.91 -8.53
C ILE A 120 11.53 9.39 -8.34
N GLY A 121 10.82 8.88 -7.35
CA GLY A 121 10.82 7.46 -6.96
C GLY A 121 9.73 6.62 -7.62
N GLY A 122 8.85 7.24 -8.41
CA GLY A 122 7.73 6.59 -9.06
C GLY A 122 6.70 7.57 -9.57
N ILE A 123 5.51 7.06 -9.85
CA ILE A 123 4.36 7.85 -10.30
C ILE A 123 3.14 7.53 -9.45
N CYS A 124 2.14 8.37 -9.51
CA CYS A 124 0.90 8.20 -8.78
C CYS A 124 -0.28 8.66 -9.64
N GLY A 125 -1.22 7.77 -9.87
CA GLY A 125 -2.46 8.05 -10.58
C GLY A 125 -3.69 7.93 -9.69
N TYR A 126 -4.86 8.19 -10.27
CA TYR A 126 -6.12 8.17 -9.53
C TYR A 126 -6.69 6.76 -9.44
N MET A 127 -7.34 6.49 -8.31
CA MET A 127 -8.24 5.35 -8.15
C MET A 127 -9.68 5.79 -8.35
N ALA A 128 -10.51 4.87 -8.85
CA ALA A 128 -11.94 5.09 -9.00
C ALA A 128 -12.73 3.85 -8.57
N HIS A 129 -14.01 4.04 -8.31
CA HIS A 129 -14.97 2.95 -8.25
C HIS A 129 -15.19 2.35 -9.64
N ARG A 130 -15.74 1.15 -9.72
CA ARG A 130 -16.02 0.48 -11.01
C ARG A 130 -17.01 1.22 -11.89
N ASP A 131 -17.81 2.12 -11.32
CA ASP A 131 -18.70 3.03 -12.05
C ASP A 131 -17.97 4.24 -12.66
N GLY A 132 -16.66 4.37 -12.41
CA GLY A 132 -15.82 5.48 -12.88
C GLY A 132 -15.76 6.68 -11.93
N THR A 133 -16.48 6.66 -10.80
CA THR A 133 -16.40 7.73 -9.80
C THR A 133 -15.06 7.73 -9.11
N VAL A 134 -14.31 8.85 -9.20
CA VAL A 134 -12.99 8.99 -8.60
C VAL A 134 -13.07 8.90 -7.08
N ILE A 135 -12.17 8.12 -6.49
CA ILE A 135 -12.09 7.96 -5.03
C ILE A 135 -11.40 9.19 -4.42
N GLY A 136 -12.08 9.83 -3.48
CA GLY A 136 -11.58 11.03 -2.82
C GLY A 136 -11.59 12.27 -3.71
N HIS A 137 -10.70 13.22 -3.42
CA HIS A 137 -10.57 14.49 -4.13
C HIS A 137 -9.11 14.74 -4.53
N PRO A 138 -8.60 14.04 -5.56
CA PRO A 138 -7.28 14.32 -6.09
C PRO A 138 -7.34 15.61 -6.93
N THR A 139 -6.53 16.60 -6.56
CA THR A 139 -6.57 17.95 -7.19
C THR A 139 -5.24 18.34 -7.83
N ILE A 140 -4.30 17.41 -7.92
CA ILE A 140 -2.92 17.74 -8.33
C ILE A 140 -2.51 17.02 -9.63
N ASN A 141 -1.84 17.79 -10.50
CA ASN A 141 -0.99 17.28 -11.58
C ASN A 141 0.39 17.91 -11.41
N GLY A 142 1.40 17.12 -11.10
CA GLY A 142 2.74 17.66 -10.82
C GLY A 142 3.66 16.66 -10.12
N VAL A 143 4.53 17.17 -9.28
CA VAL A 143 5.46 16.36 -8.48
C VAL A 143 5.22 16.65 -7.00
N ALA A 144 4.96 15.61 -6.23
CA ALA A 144 4.78 15.70 -4.78
C ALA A 144 5.18 14.40 -4.09
N ASP A 145 5.53 14.45 -2.82
CA ASP A 145 5.65 13.26 -2.00
C ASP A 145 4.35 12.93 -1.27
N SER A 146 4.29 11.75 -0.63
CA SER A 146 3.08 11.27 0.06
C SER A 146 2.62 12.18 1.21
N ILE A 147 3.54 12.92 1.83
CA ILE A 147 3.24 13.87 2.91
C ILE A 147 2.65 15.15 2.31
N GLU A 148 3.26 15.68 1.26
CA GLU A 148 2.78 16.85 0.54
C GLU A 148 1.38 16.62 -0.04
N LEU A 149 1.13 15.44 -0.64
CA LEU A 149 -0.19 15.07 -1.15
C LEU A 149 -1.27 15.23 -0.08
N ARG A 150 -1.03 14.75 1.12
CA ARG A 150 -2.02 14.73 2.20
C ARG A 150 -2.15 16.06 2.93
N TYR A 151 -1.05 16.77 3.15
CA TYR A 151 -1.03 17.91 4.08
C TYR A 151 -0.84 19.27 3.40
N ILE A 152 -0.34 19.31 2.17
CA ILE A 152 -0.23 20.56 1.38
C ILE A 152 -1.36 20.62 0.36
N TYR A 153 -1.54 19.54 -0.41
CA TYR A 153 -2.56 19.52 -1.48
C TYR A 153 -3.94 19.03 -1.00
N GLY A 154 -4.05 18.54 0.25
CA GLY A 154 -5.32 18.12 0.84
C GLY A 154 -5.98 16.93 0.15
N VAL A 155 -5.21 16.12 -0.58
CA VAL A 155 -5.73 14.92 -1.26
C VAL A 155 -6.33 13.97 -0.23
N THR A 156 -7.59 13.62 -0.42
CA THR A 156 -8.30 12.61 0.37
C THR A 156 -8.56 11.37 -0.49
N GLY A 157 -8.86 10.26 0.16
CA GLY A 157 -9.05 8.96 -0.53
C GLY A 157 -7.74 8.27 -0.90
N ASP A 158 -7.86 7.09 -1.47
CA ASP A 158 -6.72 6.28 -1.88
C ASP A 158 -6.23 6.71 -3.26
N MET A 159 -4.93 6.63 -3.47
CA MET A 159 -4.25 6.88 -4.73
C MET A 159 -3.51 5.61 -5.15
N CYS A 160 -3.21 5.46 -6.43
CA CYS A 160 -2.42 4.36 -6.94
C CYS A 160 -0.97 4.78 -7.10
N GLU A 161 -0.16 4.47 -6.09
CA GLU A 161 1.28 4.66 -6.14
C GLU A 161 1.96 3.51 -6.88
N VAL A 162 2.76 3.84 -7.88
CA VAL A 162 3.60 2.90 -8.65
C VAL A 162 5.05 3.31 -8.43
N PHE A 163 5.75 2.56 -7.61
CA PHE A 163 7.13 2.89 -7.26
C PHE A 163 8.14 2.24 -8.20
N ARG A 164 9.31 2.85 -8.34
CA ARG A 164 10.47 2.12 -8.84
C ARG A 164 10.76 0.95 -7.90
N THR A 165 10.97 -0.22 -8.45
CA THR A 165 11.26 -1.44 -7.66
C THR A 165 12.45 -1.25 -6.72
N MET A 166 13.47 -0.51 -7.15
CA MET A 166 14.64 -0.20 -6.32
C MET A 166 14.29 0.65 -5.10
N VAL A 167 13.30 1.54 -5.20
CA VAL A 167 12.84 2.38 -4.07
C VAL A 167 12.18 1.50 -3.00
N LEU A 168 11.31 0.56 -3.40
CA LEU A 168 10.70 -0.37 -2.45
C LEU A 168 11.73 -1.33 -1.81
N ARG A 169 12.79 -1.69 -2.54
CA ARG A 169 13.93 -2.46 -1.97
C ARG A 169 14.70 -1.68 -0.91
N GLU A 170 14.81 -0.36 -1.06
CA GLU A 170 15.46 0.52 -0.09
C GLU A 170 14.60 0.73 1.16
N PHE A 171 13.27 0.70 1.03
CA PHE A 171 12.31 0.95 2.12
C PHE A 171 11.38 -0.25 2.35
N PRO A 172 11.88 -1.40 2.85
CA PRO A 172 11.04 -2.54 3.11
C PRO A 172 10.06 -2.27 4.26
N PHE A 173 8.93 -2.96 4.23
CA PHE A 173 8.02 -3.00 5.36
C PHE A 173 8.68 -3.70 6.55
N PRO A 174 8.51 -3.18 7.79
CA PRO A 174 8.95 -3.91 8.98
C PRO A 174 8.15 -5.20 9.14
N GLU A 175 8.84 -6.30 9.33
CA GLU A 175 8.26 -7.61 9.64
C GLU A 175 8.40 -7.88 11.14
N ILE A 176 7.28 -7.88 11.83
CA ILE A 176 7.24 -8.01 13.29
C ILE A 176 6.62 -9.34 13.63
N GLN A 177 7.35 -10.18 14.35
CA GLN A 177 6.88 -11.50 14.73
C GLN A 177 5.53 -11.44 15.45
N GLY A 178 4.56 -12.20 14.95
CA GLY A 178 3.20 -12.25 15.49
C GLY A 178 2.26 -11.11 15.08
N GLU A 179 2.72 -10.16 14.26
CA GLU A 179 1.88 -9.12 13.65
C GLU A 179 1.70 -9.38 12.16
N LYS A 180 0.44 -9.40 11.71
CA LYS A 180 0.07 -9.68 10.31
C LYS A 180 -0.37 -8.44 9.52
N PHE A 181 -0.17 -7.25 10.07
CA PHE A 181 -0.54 -6.02 9.43
C PHE A 181 0.50 -4.93 9.69
N CYS A 182 0.89 -4.24 8.62
CA CYS A 182 1.64 -2.99 8.67
C CYS A 182 0.97 -1.97 7.75
N PRO A 183 0.62 -0.77 8.25
CA PRO A 183 0.03 0.28 7.41
C PRO A 183 1.00 0.71 6.29
N GLU A 184 0.55 0.74 5.05
CA GLU A 184 1.36 1.17 3.90
C GLU A 184 1.89 2.61 4.08
N VAL A 185 1.10 3.48 4.70
CA VAL A 185 1.49 4.86 5.00
C VAL A 185 2.80 4.98 5.79
N LEU A 186 3.18 3.97 6.57
CA LEU A 186 4.48 3.95 7.25
C LEU A 186 5.63 3.99 6.24
N VAL A 187 5.55 3.12 5.25
CA VAL A 187 6.59 3.01 4.21
C VAL A 187 6.51 4.17 3.23
N TRP A 188 5.32 4.58 2.81
CA TRP A 188 5.13 5.74 1.93
C TRP A 188 5.69 7.03 2.55
N ASN A 189 5.49 7.24 3.86
CA ASN A 189 6.08 8.38 4.57
C ASN A 189 7.61 8.29 4.69
N ARG A 190 8.18 7.10 4.82
CA ARG A 190 9.64 6.89 4.80
C ARG A 190 10.21 7.20 3.42
N ILE A 191 9.58 6.71 2.35
CA ILE A 191 9.95 7.02 0.96
C ILE A 191 9.88 8.53 0.72
N ALA A 192 8.85 9.21 1.24
CA ALA A 192 8.67 10.66 1.13
C ALA A 192 9.82 11.48 1.73
N THR A 193 10.64 10.92 2.60
CA THR A 193 11.84 11.60 3.11
C THR A 193 12.92 11.80 2.06
N LYS A 194 12.97 10.96 1.02
CA LYS A 194 14.02 10.92 0.00
C LYS A 194 13.50 11.09 -1.42
N TYR A 195 12.28 10.63 -1.70
CA TYR A 195 11.69 10.58 -3.03
C TYR A 195 10.38 11.34 -3.12
N THR A 196 10.08 11.80 -4.34
CA THR A 196 8.77 12.31 -4.76
C THR A 196 8.16 11.38 -5.79
N LEU A 197 6.88 11.59 -6.11
CA LEU A 197 6.15 10.92 -7.17
C LEU A 197 5.72 11.93 -8.23
N LYS A 198 5.73 11.56 -9.50
CA LYS A 198 5.01 12.27 -10.55
C LYS A 198 3.54 11.91 -10.44
N ILE A 199 2.71 12.89 -10.12
CA ILE A 199 1.25 12.74 -10.07
C ILE A 199 0.69 13.06 -11.45
N PHE A 200 -0.24 12.23 -11.94
CA PHE A 200 -0.94 12.49 -13.19
C PHE A 200 -2.44 12.17 -13.07
N PRO A 201 -3.32 12.99 -13.70
CA PRO A 201 -4.75 12.99 -13.43
C PRO A 201 -5.51 11.93 -14.25
N GLU A 202 -5.02 10.69 -14.25
CA GLU A 202 -5.62 9.57 -14.97
C GLU A 202 -6.09 8.50 -14.00
N ILE A 203 -7.27 7.94 -14.25
CA ILE A 203 -7.75 6.74 -13.54
C ILE A 203 -6.98 5.55 -14.09
N ILE A 204 -6.21 4.90 -13.21
CA ILE A 204 -5.37 3.75 -13.54
C ILE A 204 -5.69 2.51 -12.71
N TYR A 205 -6.62 2.62 -11.76
CA TYR A 205 -6.94 1.56 -10.81
C TYR A 205 -8.43 1.63 -10.44
N LEU A 206 -9.12 0.50 -10.44
CA LEU A 206 -10.53 0.38 -10.08
C LEU A 206 -10.67 -0.52 -8.85
N ARG A 207 -11.37 -0.03 -7.85
CA ARG A 207 -11.68 -0.78 -6.64
C ARG A 207 -13.07 -0.46 -6.11
N ASP A 208 -13.63 -1.40 -5.38
CA ASP A 208 -14.82 -1.16 -4.58
C ASP A 208 -14.56 -1.63 -3.14
N TYR A 209 -15.14 -0.91 -2.19
CA TYR A 209 -15.06 -1.32 -0.79
C TYR A 209 -16.02 -2.50 -0.56
N LEU A 210 -15.46 -3.65 -0.20
CA LEU A 210 -16.26 -4.83 0.14
C LEU A 210 -16.73 -4.75 1.59
N GLN A 211 -18.00 -5.04 1.85
CA GLN A 211 -18.52 -5.16 3.20
C GLN A 211 -17.75 -6.25 3.97
N GLY A 212 -17.35 -5.96 5.22
CA GLY A 212 -16.53 -6.85 6.04
C GLY A 212 -15.05 -6.89 5.64
N GLY A 213 -14.62 -6.04 4.71
CA GLY A 213 -13.23 -5.93 4.27
C GLY A 213 -12.30 -5.38 5.36
N LEU A 214 -11.02 -5.25 5.00
CA LEU A 214 -9.97 -4.75 5.90
C LEU A 214 -10.29 -3.35 6.41
N THR A 215 -10.88 -2.50 5.58
CA THR A 215 -11.22 -1.11 5.91
C THR A 215 -12.23 -1.03 7.05
N ASP A 216 -13.27 -1.87 7.01
CA ASP A 216 -14.30 -1.90 8.07
C ASP A 216 -13.72 -2.35 9.42
N ASN A 217 -12.72 -3.21 9.39
CA ASN A 217 -12.08 -3.80 10.55
C ASN A 217 -10.74 -3.16 10.93
N ILE A 218 -10.39 -2.01 10.33
CA ILE A 218 -9.04 -1.45 10.42
C ILE A 218 -8.58 -1.17 11.85
N THR A 219 -9.48 -0.76 12.74
CA THR A 219 -9.15 -0.52 14.15
C THR A 219 -8.75 -1.83 14.83
N LEU A 220 -9.54 -2.89 14.68
CA LEU A 220 -9.25 -4.21 15.25
C LEU A 220 -7.91 -4.78 14.70
N VAL A 221 -7.69 -4.65 13.41
CA VAL A 221 -6.45 -5.10 12.75
C VAL A 221 -5.22 -4.37 13.31
N ARG A 222 -5.33 -3.06 13.55
CA ARG A 222 -4.29 -2.25 14.19
C ARG A 222 -4.08 -2.61 15.66
N MET A 223 -5.13 -2.93 16.40
CA MET A 223 -5.04 -3.42 17.79
C MET A 223 -4.29 -4.76 17.86
N ARG A 224 -4.46 -5.63 16.87
CA ARG A 224 -3.76 -6.91 16.74
C ARG A 224 -2.31 -6.78 16.26
N SER A 225 -1.96 -5.63 15.67
CA SER A 225 -0.61 -5.29 15.20
C SER A 225 -0.12 -3.98 15.84
N PRO A 226 0.05 -3.98 17.18
CA PRO A 226 0.32 -2.75 17.93
C PRO A 226 1.70 -2.15 17.66
N ALA A 227 2.75 -2.95 17.38
CA ALA A 227 4.07 -2.40 17.12
C ALA A 227 4.12 -1.65 15.79
N ALA A 228 3.59 -2.24 14.70
CA ALA A 228 3.52 -1.56 13.40
C ALA A 228 2.67 -0.28 13.49
N SER A 229 1.55 -0.32 14.23
CA SER A 229 0.71 0.85 14.49
C SER A 229 1.45 1.93 15.27
N MET A 230 2.17 1.56 16.35
CA MET A 230 2.99 2.49 17.12
C MET A 230 4.12 3.09 16.28
N MET A 231 4.81 2.29 15.44
CA MET A 231 5.86 2.78 14.54
C MET A 231 5.32 3.85 13.62
N THR A 232 4.20 3.56 12.96
CA THR A 232 3.53 4.51 12.05
C THR A 232 3.27 5.85 12.75
N TYR A 233 2.60 5.83 13.88
CA TYR A 233 2.21 7.05 14.56
C TYR A 233 3.37 7.75 15.26
N SER A 234 4.34 7.02 15.79
CA SER A 234 5.55 7.62 16.37
C SER A 234 6.35 8.37 15.29
N GLU A 235 6.56 7.79 14.11
CA GLU A 235 7.27 8.44 13.01
C GLU A 235 6.52 9.67 12.50
N MET A 236 5.20 9.60 12.34
CA MET A 236 4.38 10.76 11.97
C MET A 236 4.53 11.96 12.92
N THR A 237 4.84 11.73 14.20
CA THR A 237 5.07 12.83 15.14
C THR A 237 6.38 13.60 14.90
N ARG A 238 7.30 13.04 14.10
CA ARG A 238 8.66 13.56 13.89
C ARG A 238 8.90 14.07 12.47
N LEU A 239 8.15 13.55 11.49
CA LEU A 239 8.36 13.86 10.08
C LEU A 239 8.09 15.33 9.77
N ALA A 240 8.98 15.94 9.00
CA ALA A 240 8.77 17.28 8.46
C ALA A 240 7.54 17.29 7.52
N GLY A 241 6.90 18.44 7.38
CA GLY A 241 5.72 18.59 6.52
C GLY A 241 4.40 18.16 7.16
N ILE A 242 4.41 17.34 8.23
CA ILE A 242 3.16 16.97 8.92
C ILE A 242 2.75 18.09 9.90
N PRO A 243 1.54 18.69 9.74
CA PRO A 243 1.08 19.77 10.61
C PRO A 243 0.90 19.35 12.07
N PHE A 244 1.01 20.29 12.99
CA PHE A 244 0.90 20.00 14.43
C PHE A 244 -0.38 19.24 14.80
N ARG A 245 -1.54 19.62 14.25
CA ARG A 245 -2.82 18.93 14.52
C ARG A 245 -2.79 17.46 14.12
N ALA A 246 -2.16 17.13 12.97
CA ALA A 246 -2.00 15.75 12.51
C ALA A 246 -1.00 14.98 13.38
N ARG A 247 0.11 15.63 13.82
CA ARG A 247 1.06 15.03 14.78
C ARG A 247 0.42 14.74 16.12
N LEU A 248 -0.45 15.65 16.63
CA LEU A 248 -1.18 15.43 17.87
C LEU A 248 -2.14 14.23 17.74
N ARG A 249 -2.90 14.16 16.62
CA ARG A 249 -3.76 12.99 16.32
C ARG A 249 -2.94 11.70 16.24
N ALA A 250 -1.77 11.75 15.62
CA ALA A 250 -0.85 10.61 15.58
C ALA A 250 -0.38 10.20 16.98
N ALA A 251 -0.03 11.16 17.85
CA ALA A 251 0.36 10.88 19.22
C ALA A 251 -0.79 10.24 20.03
N ILE A 252 -2.02 10.68 19.85
CA ILE A 252 -3.21 10.09 20.48
C ILE A 252 -3.36 8.62 20.03
N ASN A 253 -3.28 8.35 18.71
CA ASN A 253 -3.37 7.00 18.19
C ASN A 253 -2.16 6.13 18.60
N TYR A 254 -0.96 6.69 18.73
CA TYR A 254 0.16 5.95 19.30
C TYR A 254 -0.18 5.39 20.68
N TRP A 255 -0.73 6.22 21.60
CA TRP A 255 -1.12 5.78 22.92
C TRP A 255 -2.28 4.79 22.89
N ARG A 256 -3.29 5.02 22.03
CA ARG A 256 -4.41 4.09 21.79
C ARG A 256 -3.93 2.67 21.50
N PHE A 257 -2.99 2.49 20.59
CA PHE A 257 -2.50 1.16 20.20
C PHE A 257 -1.36 0.65 21.11
N ARG A 258 -0.63 1.55 21.80
CA ARG A 258 0.35 1.14 22.80
C ARG A 258 -0.29 0.34 23.94
N LEU A 259 -1.53 0.59 24.29
CA LEU A 259 -2.27 -0.13 25.32
C LEU A 259 -2.66 -1.56 24.88
N CYS A 260 -2.58 -1.88 23.58
CA CYS A 260 -2.77 -3.23 23.04
C CYS A 260 -1.51 -4.10 23.10
N ARG A 261 -0.37 -3.57 23.59
CA ARG A 261 0.90 -4.28 23.62
C ARG A 261 0.84 -5.56 24.44
N ARG A 262 1.50 -6.59 23.90
CA ARG A 262 1.84 -7.84 24.61
C ARG A 262 3.27 -7.74 25.14
N PRO A 263 3.70 -8.57 26.10
CA PRO A 263 5.08 -8.59 26.59
C PRO A 263 6.15 -8.74 25.47
N SER A 264 5.83 -9.53 24.43
CA SER A 264 6.68 -9.75 23.26
C SER A 264 6.71 -8.60 22.24
N THR A 265 5.81 -7.61 22.36
CA THR A 265 5.75 -6.49 21.41
C THR A 265 6.99 -5.61 21.52
N PRO A 266 7.71 -5.33 20.41
CA PRO A 266 8.87 -4.44 20.43
C PRO A 266 8.56 -3.08 21.04
N ARG A 267 9.56 -2.51 21.72
CA ARG A 267 9.43 -1.15 22.26
C ARG A 267 9.59 -0.14 21.12
N VAL A 268 8.57 0.67 20.91
CA VAL A 268 8.59 1.80 19.97
C VAL A 268 8.52 3.08 20.80
N PRO A 269 9.55 3.93 20.82
CA PRO A 269 9.54 5.16 21.60
C PRO A 269 8.74 6.27 20.93
N ILE A 270 8.18 7.17 21.74
CA ILE A 270 7.61 8.45 21.32
C ILE A 270 8.27 9.59 22.09
N GLY A 271 8.35 10.79 21.51
CA GLY A 271 8.93 11.96 22.20
C GLY A 271 8.16 12.35 23.47
N HIS A 272 8.86 12.75 24.54
CA HIS A 272 8.26 13.11 25.84
C HIS A 272 7.16 14.17 25.75
N ARG A 273 7.28 15.15 24.85
CA ARG A 273 6.27 16.18 24.59
C ARG A 273 4.88 15.61 24.27
N TRP A 274 4.79 14.37 23.81
CA TRP A 274 3.56 13.71 23.44
C TRP A 274 2.94 12.88 24.56
N MET A 275 3.46 13.00 25.80
CA MET A 275 2.84 12.40 26.99
C MET A 275 1.45 12.99 27.26
N CYS A 276 1.22 14.25 26.89
CA CYS A 276 -0.10 14.91 27.00
C CYS A 276 -1.21 14.20 26.19
N ALA A 277 -0.84 13.44 25.15
CA ALA A 277 -1.78 12.67 24.33
C ALA A 277 -2.21 11.34 24.98
N PHE A 278 -1.66 10.97 26.15
CA PHE A 278 -1.96 9.70 26.82
C PHE A 278 -3.44 9.56 27.20
N LEU A 279 -4.02 10.54 27.90
CA LEU A 279 -5.42 10.48 28.33
C LEU A 279 -6.41 10.36 27.17
N PRO A 280 -6.34 11.20 26.11
CA PRO A 280 -7.18 11.00 24.93
C PRO A 280 -6.98 9.63 24.26
N GLY A 281 -5.74 9.14 24.20
CA GLY A 281 -5.43 7.81 23.67
C GLY A 281 -6.03 6.67 24.50
N LEU A 282 -5.99 6.78 25.83
CA LEU A 282 -6.62 5.83 26.74
C LEU A 282 -8.14 5.80 26.54
N LEU A 283 -8.79 6.96 26.44
CA LEU A 283 -10.24 7.03 26.23
C LEU A 283 -10.65 6.34 24.91
N LEU A 284 -9.90 6.58 23.83
CA LEU A 284 -10.14 5.90 22.56
C LEU A 284 -9.93 4.39 22.67
N HIS A 285 -8.88 3.94 23.36
CA HIS A 285 -8.62 2.52 23.57
C HIS A 285 -9.75 1.84 24.35
N LEU A 286 -10.23 2.44 25.44
CA LEU A 286 -11.34 1.90 26.24
C LEU A 286 -12.64 1.81 25.43
N ASN A 287 -12.90 2.81 24.57
CA ASN A 287 -14.03 2.76 23.65
C ASN A 287 -13.89 1.61 22.65
N ASP A 288 -12.70 1.42 22.06
CA ASP A 288 -12.45 0.31 21.12
C ASP A 288 -12.67 -1.06 21.76
N VAL A 289 -12.11 -1.26 22.96
CA VAL A 289 -12.30 -2.51 23.70
C VAL A 289 -13.78 -2.77 23.96
N ARG A 290 -14.55 -1.72 24.31
CA ARG A 290 -15.99 -1.86 24.56
C ARG A 290 -16.80 -2.17 23.30
N THR A 291 -16.40 -1.64 22.15
CA THR A 291 -17.19 -1.74 20.88
C THR A 291 -16.79 -2.90 19.99
N LEU A 292 -15.56 -3.43 20.14
CA LEU A 292 -14.98 -4.46 19.29
C LEU A 292 -14.74 -5.79 20.03
N SER A 293 -14.98 -5.85 21.36
CA SER A 293 -15.05 -7.08 22.15
C SER A 293 -16.47 -7.65 22.10
#